data_0b327fef182cea45e663034f428f6fff
#
_entry.id   0b327fef182cea45e663034f428f6fff
#
_cell.length_a   1.000
_cell.length_b   1.000
_cell.length_c   1.000
_cell.angle_alpha   90.00
_cell.angle_beta   90.00
_cell.angle_gamma   90.00
#
_symmetry.space_group_name_H-M   'P 1'
#
loop_
_entity.id
_entity.type
_entity.pdbx_description
1 polymer ?
#
loop_
_entity_poly.entity_id
_entity_poly.type
_entity_poly.pdbx_seq_one_letter_code
_entity_poly.pdbx_strand_id
1 'polypeptide(L)' 'MTLESLNALTSSEAMKQFELCCGSSGWVRKMEKNRPFNSIKNLFQKAKSIWFSLSIDDWSEAFLHH' A
#
# COMPACT_ATOMS: atom_id res chain seq x y z
N MET A 1 7.45 1.13 -13.33
CA MET A 1 7.43 -0.14 -12.57
C MET A 1 6.27 -1.01 -13.04
N THR A 2 6.50 -2.29 -13.22
CA THR A 2 5.45 -3.24 -13.57
C THR A 2 4.90 -3.93 -12.32
N LEU A 3 3.74 -4.57 -12.44
CA LEU A 3 3.19 -5.37 -11.35
C LEU A 3 4.16 -6.49 -10.94
N GLU A 4 4.78 -7.15 -11.92
CA GLU A 4 5.75 -8.21 -11.64
C GLU A 4 6.93 -7.71 -10.84
N SER A 5 7.49 -6.55 -11.20
CA SER A 5 8.62 -5.99 -10.48
C SER A 5 8.23 -5.57 -9.07
N LEU A 6 7.03 -5.01 -8.88
CA LEU A 6 6.52 -4.68 -7.54
C LEU A 6 6.40 -5.93 -6.68
N ASN A 7 5.85 -7.01 -7.23
CA ASN A 7 5.70 -8.27 -6.50
C ASN A 7 7.04 -8.91 -6.15
N ALA A 8 8.09 -8.62 -6.91
CA ALA A 8 9.44 -9.18 -6.71
C ALA A 8 10.30 -8.38 -5.75
N LEU A 9 9.89 -7.18 -5.35
CA LEU A 9 10.65 -6.34 -4.42
C LEU A 9 10.75 -6.98 -3.03
N THR A 10 11.82 -6.65 -2.29
CA THR A 10 11.88 -6.98 -0.87
C THR A 10 10.76 -6.25 -0.13
N SER A 11 10.43 -6.71 1.09
CA SER A 11 9.43 -6.04 1.92
C SER A 11 9.76 -4.55 2.12
N SER A 12 11.00 -4.25 2.43
CA SER A 12 11.47 -2.88 2.66
C SER A 12 11.32 -2.01 1.41
N GLU A 13 11.73 -2.52 0.25
CA GLU A 13 11.62 -1.81 -1.02
C GLU A 13 10.18 -1.57 -1.42
N ALA A 14 9.32 -2.58 -1.24
CA ALA A 14 7.91 -2.46 -1.56
C ALA A 14 7.22 -1.42 -0.67
N MET A 15 7.53 -1.41 0.63
CA MET A 15 6.97 -0.43 1.55
C MET A 15 7.35 1.00 1.15
N LYS A 16 8.58 1.24 0.69
CA LYS A 16 9.00 2.54 0.19
C LYS A 16 8.17 2.99 -1.00
N GLN A 17 7.86 2.07 -1.91
CA GLN A 17 7.00 2.39 -3.06
C GLN A 17 5.59 2.74 -2.62
N PHE A 18 5.02 2.00 -1.68
CA PHE A 18 3.69 2.30 -1.16
C PHE A 18 3.65 3.62 -0.40
N GLU A 19 4.72 3.98 0.31
CA GLU A 19 4.83 5.27 1.00
C GLU A 19 4.73 6.46 0.04
N LEU A 20 5.21 6.31 -1.17
CA LEU A 20 5.08 7.34 -2.20
C LEU A 20 3.62 7.58 -2.62
N CYS A 21 2.77 6.57 -2.46
CA CYS A 21 1.36 6.64 -2.80
C CYS A 21 0.52 7.18 -1.65
N CYS A 22 0.85 6.81 -0.42
CA CYS A 22 0.05 7.14 0.75
C CYS A 22 0.93 7.21 2.00
N GLY A 23 0.79 8.27 2.77
CA GLY A 23 1.59 8.50 3.99
C GLY A 23 1.13 7.72 5.22
N SER A 24 0.14 6.84 5.10
CA SER A 24 -0.32 6.02 6.22
C SER A 24 0.54 4.78 6.38
N SER A 25 1.25 4.66 7.50
CA SER A 25 2.09 3.50 7.78
C SER A 25 1.26 2.21 7.92
N GLY A 26 0.04 2.31 8.43
CA GLY A 26 -0.88 1.18 8.52
C GLY A 26 -1.27 0.65 7.15
N TRP A 27 -1.59 1.55 6.21
CA TRP A 27 -1.90 1.18 4.83
C TRP A 27 -0.70 0.53 4.15
N VAL A 28 0.49 1.13 4.30
CA VAL A 28 1.74 0.63 3.70
C VAL A 28 2.02 -0.80 4.16
N ARG A 29 1.93 -1.07 5.46
CA ARG A 29 2.18 -2.42 6.00
C ARG A 29 1.17 -3.44 5.49
N LYS A 30 -0.11 -3.07 5.42
CA LYS A 30 -1.17 -3.97 4.95
C LYS A 30 -1.03 -4.25 3.46
N MET A 31 -0.67 -3.24 2.65
CA MET A 31 -0.41 -3.44 1.23
C MET A 31 0.76 -4.40 1.02
N GLU A 32 1.85 -4.22 1.76
CA GLU A 32 3.01 -5.12 1.67
C GLU A 32 2.63 -6.56 2.00
N LYS A 33 1.85 -6.79 3.05
CA LYS A 33 1.42 -8.13 3.46
C LYS A 33 0.51 -8.81 2.45
N ASN A 34 -0.17 -8.06 1.60
CA ASN A 34 -1.07 -8.61 0.59
C ASN A 34 -0.37 -8.97 -0.73
N ARG A 35 0.94 -8.74 -0.83
CA ARG A 35 1.71 -9.18 -1.99
C ARG A 35 1.87 -10.70 -2.00
N PRO A 36 1.97 -11.35 -3.16
CA PRO A 36 1.89 -10.77 -4.50
C PRO A 36 0.45 -10.48 -4.93
N PHE A 37 0.29 -9.47 -5.77
CA PHE A 37 -1.01 -9.13 -6.37
C PHE A 37 -1.15 -9.90 -7.70
N ASN A 38 -2.35 -10.42 -7.94
CA ASN A 38 -2.61 -11.26 -9.12
C ASN A 38 -2.77 -10.45 -10.41
N SER A 39 -3.19 -9.19 -10.29
CA SER A 39 -3.44 -8.30 -11.41
C SER A 39 -3.44 -6.86 -10.93
N ILE A 40 -3.38 -5.91 -11.88
CA ILE A 40 -3.52 -4.48 -11.57
C ILE A 40 -4.89 -4.21 -10.93
N LYS A 41 -5.93 -4.86 -11.43
CA LYS A 41 -7.28 -4.74 -10.85
C LYS A 41 -7.29 -5.21 -9.39
N ASN A 42 -6.65 -6.34 -9.11
CA ASN A 42 -6.54 -6.87 -7.75
C ASN A 42 -5.79 -5.89 -6.84
N LEU A 43 -4.69 -5.31 -7.33
CA LEU A 43 -3.92 -4.29 -6.60
C LEU A 43 -4.82 -3.12 -6.20
N PHE A 44 -5.57 -2.55 -7.14
CA PHE A 44 -6.45 -1.41 -6.85
C PHE A 44 -7.59 -1.79 -5.91
N GLN A 45 -8.16 -2.96 -6.06
CA GLN A 45 -9.21 -3.45 -5.16
C GLN A 45 -8.69 -3.56 -3.72
N LYS A 46 -7.50 -4.12 -3.54
CA LYS A 46 -6.86 -4.25 -2.23
C LYS A 46 -6.51 -2.88 -1.65
N ALA A 47 -5.95 -1.99 -2.46
CA ALA A 47 -5.59 -0.63 -2.03
C ALA A 47 -6.82 0.10 -1.47
N LYS A 48 -7.93 0.05 -2.19
CA LYS A 48 -9.18 0.68 -1.79
C LYS A 48 -9.77 0.04 -0.53
N SER A 49 -9.83 -1.28 -0.50
CA SER A 49 -10.38 -2.04 0.62
C SER A 49 -9.61 -1.76 1.91
N ILE A 50 -8.28 -1.76 1.83
CA ILE A 50 -7.42 -1.48 2.98
C ILE A 50 -7.61 -0.04 3.45
N TRP A 51 -7.66 0.93 2.53
CA TRP A 51 -7.86 2.33 2.87
C TRP A 51 -9.14 2.52 3.68
N PHE A 52 -10.24 1.93 3.25
CA PHE A 52 -11.51 2.05 3.96
C PHE A 52 -11.59 1.25 5.25
N SER A 53 -10.65 0.35 5.51
CA SER A 53 -10.57 -0.41 6.77
C SER A 53 -9.73 0.29 7.83
N LEU A 54 -9.04 1.38 7.49
CA LEU A 54 -8.14 2.08 8.40
C LEU A 54 -8.88 2.87 9.47
N SER A 55 -8.17 3.17 10.56
CA SER A 55 -8.68 4.02 11.63
C SER A 55 -8.56 5.51 11.26
N ILE A 56 -9.20 6.38 12.04
CA ILE A 56 -9.06 7.83 11.89
C ILE A 56 -7.59 8.26 12.06
N ASP A 57 -6.88 7.63 12.98
CA ASP A 57 -5.46 7.94 13.21
C ASP A 57 -4.61 7.64 11.98
N ASP A 58 -4.88 6.53 11.30
CA ASP A 58 -4.19 6.17 10.06
C ASP A 58 -4.48 7.17 8.94
N TRP A 59 -5.73 7.60 8.82
CA TRP A 59 -6.11 8.61 7.82
C TRP A 59 -5.47 9.96 8.13
N SER A 60 -5.43 10.36 9.40
CA SER A 60 -4.79 11.61 9.83
C SER A 60 -3.31 11.61 9.49
N GLU A 61 -2.62 10.50 9.71
CA GLU A 61 -1.21 10.34 9.34
C GLU A 61 -1.02 10.56 7.83
N ALA A 62 -1.89 9.98 7.00
CA ALA A 62 -1.81 10.14 5.55
C ALA A 62 -1.96 11.61 5.14
N PHE A 63 -2.89 12.34 5.75
CA PHE A 63 -3.09 13.76 5.44
C PHE A 63 -1.93 14.64 5.89
N LEU A 64 -1.28 14.31 7.00
CA LEU A 64 -0.14 15.08 7.50
C LEU A 64 1.11 14.95 6.62
N HIS A 65 1.19 13.91 5.80
CA HIS A 65 2.33 13.65 4.92
C HIS A 65 2.13 14.15 3.49
N HIS A 66 1.09 14.91 3.23
CA HIS A 66 0.82 15.48 1.90
C HIS A 66 0.93 17.00 1.88
#